data_29f057031296aa7dfa989efb9fbb05d3
#
_entry.id   29f057031296aa7dfa989efb9fbb05d3
#
_cell.length_a   1.000
_cell.length_b   1.000
_cell.length_c   1.000
_cell.angle_alpha   90.00
_cell.angle_beta   90.00
_cell.angle_gamma   90.00
#
_symmetry.space_group_name_H-M   'P 1'
#
loop_
_entity.id
_entity.type
_entity.pdbx_description
1 polymer ?
#
loop_
_entity_poly.entity_id
_entity_poly.type
_entity_poly.pdbx_seq_one_letter_code
_entity_poly.pdbx_strand_id
1 'polypeptide(L)'
;MMEMKLPTEAQLRQIYKRDLQPSFPAAELKPLREMLAEVKRGEYRPWCLFDGDEIVGEAFVWTHVPGFALFDYLCVTPTRRNDGLGSTLIRKLVEAERGNVLFGESEIPDCAPDPAMAERRLAFYRRNGAQQAGYDTCVFGVPYHTLYWAERPVKDTELIAAHAACYRSSLPKPVYDRFITIPWEPSMGVPETIPWFGQDKK
;
A
#
# COMPACT_ATOMS: atom_id res chain seq x y z
N MET A 1 4.42 -15.10 -20.75
CA MET A 1 5.22 -15.03 -19.48
C MET A 1 4.84 -13.76 -18.77
N MET A 2 4.44 -13.83 -17.50
CA MET A 2 4.02 -12.63 -16.76
C MET A 2 5.23 -11.77 -16.37
N GLU A 3 5.15 -10.48 -16.65
CA GLU A 3 6.22 -9.52 -16.40
C GLU A 3 5.72 -8.35 -15.56
N MET A 4 6.60 -7.85 -14.67
CA MET A 4 6.34 -6.64 -13.88
C MET A 4 6.97 -5.45 -14.60
N LYS A 5 6.15 -4.45 -14.95
CA LYS A 5 6.58 -3.24 -15.66
C LYS A 5 5.83 -2.02 -15.13
N LEU A 6 6.41 -0.85 -15.36
CA LEU A 6 5.70 0.41 -15.15
C LEU A 6 4.77 0.68 -16.34
N PRO A 7 3.52 1.10 -16.10
CA PRO A 7 2.59 1.43 -17.16
C PRO A 7 2.91 2.79 -17.78
N THR A 8 2.45 2.99 -18.99
CA THR A 8 2.34 4.34 -19.56
C THR A 8 1.27 5.15 -18.82
N GLU A 9 1.28 6.48 -18.95
CA GLU A 9 0.24 7.34 -18.37
C GLU A 9 -1.16 6.94 -18.85
N ALA A 10 -1.31 6.59 -20.14
CA ALA A 10 -2.59 6.14 -20.70
C ALA A 10 -3.08 4.84 -20.04
N GLN A 11 -2.18 3.87 -19.83
CA GLN A 11 -2.49 2.63 -19.13
C GLN A 11 -2.83 2.89 -17.66
N LEU A 12 -2.08 3.78 -16.96
CA LEU A 12 -2.39 4.15 -15.58
C LEU A 12 -3.79 4.76 -15.45
N ARG A 13 -4.18 5.64 -16.36
CA ARG A 13 -5.54 6.20 -16.42
C ARG A 13 -6.61 5.13 -16.67
N GLN A 14 -6.29 4.12 -17.47
CA GLN A 14 -7.20 3.00 -17.76
C GLN A 14 -7.39 2.10 -16.52
N ILE A 15 -6.31 1.64 -15.89
CA ILE A 15 -6.39 0.75 -14.72
C ILE A 15 -7.00 1.47 -13.50
N TYR A 16 -6.78 2.77 -13.36
CA TYR A 16 -7.42 3.56 -12.31
C TYR A 16 -8.95 3.41 -12.36
N LYS A 17 -9.54 3.52 -13.57
CA LYS A 17 -10.99 3.40 -13.76
C LYS A 17 -11.48 1.95 -13.71
N ARG A 18 -10.72 1.04 -14.34
CA ARG A 18 -11.12 -0.36 -14.52
C ARG A 18 -10.97 -1.18 -13.23
N ASP A 19 -9.88 -0.95 -12.51
CA ASP A 19 -9.43 -1.84 -11.44
C ASP A 19 -9.46 -1.16 -10.06
N LEU A 20 -8.90 0.05 -9.92
CA LEU A 20 -8.78 0.70 -8.61
C LEU A 20 -10.12 1.26 -8.12
N GLN A 21 -10.85 2.01 -8.93
CA GLN A 21 -12.13 2.59 -8.52
C GLN A 21 -13.16 1.55 -8.04
N PRO A 22 -13.34 0.38 -8.69
CA PRO A 22 -14.24 -0.65 -8.18
C PRO A 22 -13.69 -1.48 -7.03
N SER A 23 -12.38 -1.40 -6.74
CA SER A 23 -11.72 -2.23 -5.73
C SER A 23 -11.49 -1.53 -4.39
N PHE A 24 -11.45 -0.20 -4.39
CA PHE A 24 -11.18 0.61 -3.20
C PHE A 24 -12.29 1.62 -2.96
N PRO A 25 -12.69 1.85 -1.69
CA PRO A 25 -13.61 2.93 -1.35
C PRO A 25 -13.08 4.29 -1.83
N ALA A 26 -13.97 5.17 -2.29
CA ALA A 26 -13.56 6.50 -2.77
C ALA A 26 -12.83 7.34 -1.69
N ALA A 27 -13.11 7.06 -0.42
CA ALA A 27 -12.44 7.72 0.71
C ALA A 27 -11.00 7.28 0.92
N GLU A 28 -10.61 6.09 0.40
CA GLU A 28 -9.27 5.51 0.54
C GLU A 28 -8.46 5.65 -0.75
N LEU A 29 -9.14 5.90 -1.87
CA LEU A 29 -8.49 5.96 -3.18
C LEU A 29 -7.93 7.36 -3.45
N LYS A 30 -6.60 7.44 -3.59
CA LYS A 30 -5.89 8.66 -3.99
C LYS A 30 -6.41 9.17 -5.34
N PRO A 31 -6.67 10.48 -5.48
CA PRO A 31 -7.07 11.06 -6.76
C PRO A 31 -6.06 10.78 -7.87
N LEU A 32 -6.53 10.43 -9.06
CA LEU A 32 -5.67 10.10 -10.20
C LEU A 32 -4.66 11.22 -10.52
N ARG A 33 -5.07 12.48 -10.42
CA ARG A 33 -4.19 13.64 -10.67
C ARG A 33 -2.97 13.65 -9.75
N GLU A 34 -3.16 13.23 -8.49
CA GLU A 34 -2.09 13.18 -7.49
C GLU A 34 -1.18 11.99 -7.72
N MET A 35 -1.74 10.81 -8.01
CA MET A 35 -0.94 9.65 -8.44
C MET A 35 -0.04 9.99 -9.62
N LEU A 36 -0.58 10.64 -10.67
CA LEU A 36 0.19 11.04 -11.84
C LEU A 36 1.28 12.07 -11.50
N ALA A 37 1.00 13.00 -10.61
CA ALA A 37 1.97 13.99 -10.17
C ALA A 37 3.13 13.34 -9.39
N GLU A 38 2.83 12.41 -8.49
CA GLU A 38 3.83 11.65 -7.72
C GLU A 38 4.67 10.74 -8.62
N VAL A 39 4.06 10.06 -9.58
CA VAL A 39 4.77 9.26 -10.60
C VAL A 39 5.74 10.14 -11.40
N LYS A 40 5.30 11.32 -11.82
CA LYS A 40 6.13 12.28 -12.57
C LYS A 40 7.32 12.80 -11.75
N ARG A 41 7.16 12.92 -10.42
CA ARG A 41 8.27 13.31 -9.51
C ARG A 41 9.19 12.14 -9.16
N GLY A 42 8.85 10.91 -9.55
CA GLY A 42 9.60 9.69 -9.20
C GLY A 42 9.38 9.23 -7.75
N GLU A 43 8.35 9.74 -7.08
CA GLU A 43 8.00 9.45 -5.69
C GLU A 43 7.05 8.26 -5.55
N TYR A 44 6.48 7.80 -6.67
CA TYR A 44 5.49 6.73 -6.72
C TYR A 44 5.75 5.80 -7.91
N ARG A 45 5.83 4.51 -7.67
CA ARG A 45 6.01 3.47 -8.70
C ARG A 45 4.76 2.61 -8.81
N PRO A 46 3.94 2.80 -9.86
CA PRO A 46 2.76 1.99 -10.13
C PRO A 46 3.14 0.71 -10.88
N TRP A 47 3.68 -0.27 -10.19
CA TRP A 47 4.01 -1.56 -10.80
C TRP A 47 2.78 -2.26 -11.33
N CYS A 48 2.84 -2.77 -12.57
CA CYS A 48 1.78 -3.54 -13.19
C CYS A 48 2.28 -4.91 -13.63
N LEU A 49 1.48 -5.93 -13.37
CA LEU A 49 1.68 -7.29 -13.84
C LEU A 49 1.05 -7.43 -15.21
N PHE A 50 1.88 -7.70 -16.21
CA PHE A 50 1.46 -7.93 -17.58
C PHE A 50 1.42 -9.43 -17.91
N ASP A 51 0.33 -9.87 -18.56
CA ASP A 51 0.21 -11.16 -19.23
C ASP A 51 0.14 -10.89 -20.73
N GLY A 52 1.27 -10.97 -21.43
CA GLY A 52 1.42 -10.41 -22.77
C GLY A 52 1.26 -8.88 -22.73
N ASP A 53 0.29 -8.37 -23.44
CA ASP A 53 -0.01 -6.92 -23.51
C ASP A 53 -1.11 -6.50 -22.49
N GLU A 54 -1.74 -7.46 -21.80
CA GLU A 54 -2.80 -7.21 -20.85
C GLU A 54 -2.25 -6.94 -19.46
N ILE A 55 -2.70 -5.86 -18.81
CA ILE A 55 -2.48 -5.63 -17.38
C ILE A 55 -3.53 -6.42 -16.60
N VAL A 56 -3.05 -7.36 -15.76
CA VAL A 56 -3.87 -8.28 -14.98
C VAL A 56 -3.82 -8.04 -13.46
N GLY A 57 -2.99 -7.10 -13.04
CA GLY A 57 -2.91 -6.65 -11.66
C GLY A 57 -1.90 -5.54 -11.49
N GLU A 58 -2.01 -4.82 -10.40
CA GLU A 58 -1.15 -3.70 -10.06
C GLU A 58 -0.80 -3.66 -8.57
N ALA A 59 0.38 -3.14 -8.29
CA ALA A 59 0.88 -2.91 -6.94
C ALA A 59 1.67 -1.59 -6.91
N PHE A 60 1.20 -0.64 -6.15
CA PHE A 60 1.74 0.71 -6.11
C PHE A 60 2.56 0.92 -4.86
N VAL A 61 3.72 1.55 -5.00
CA VAL A 61 4.62 1.80 -3.88
C VAL A 61 5.11 3.25 -3.84
N TRP A 62 5.16 3.82 -2.64
CA TRP A 62 5.82 5.08 -2.37
C TRP A 62 7.31 4.86 -2.16
N THR A 63 8.13 5.76 -2.71
CA THR A 63 9.59 5.65 -2.73
C THR A 63 10.28 6.90 -2.18
N HIS A 64 9.63 7.57 -1.22
CA HIS A 64 10.13 8.80 -0.61
C HIS A 64 11.41 8.61 0.21
N VAL A 65 11.65 7.41 0.71
CA VAL A 65 12.79 7.11 1.58
C VAL A 65 13.74 6.15 0.87
N PRO A 66 15.00 6.53 0.61
CA PRO A 66 15.97 5.65 -0.02
C PRO A 66 16.12 4.32 0.73
N GLY A 67 16.10 3.22 0.00
CA GLY A 67 16.22 1.86 0.56
C GLY A 67 14.91 1.30 1.13
N PHE A 68 13.79 2.05 1.06
CA PHE A 68 12.47 1.64 1.53
C PHE A 68 11.41 1.91 0.46
N ALA A 69 10.41 1.04 0.40
CA ALA A 69 9.26 1.18 -0.48
C ALA A 69 7.98 0.86 0.31
N LEU A 70 7.14 1.87 0.55
CA LEU A 70 5.84 1.69 1.21
C LEU A 70 4.81 1.23 0.18
N PHE A 71 4.28 0.06 0.40
CA PHE A 71 3.26 -0.56 -0.40
C PHE A 71 1.88 0.06 -0.10
N ASP A 72 1.30 0.72 -1.08
CA ASP A 72 0.06 1.51 -0.97
C ASP A 72 -1.19 0.74 -1.44
N TYR A 73 -1.19 0.31 -2.71
CA TYR A 73 -2.29 -0.46 -3.29
C TYR A 73 -1.82 -1.79 -3.86
N LEU A 74 -2.66 -2.83 -3.72
CA LEU A 74 -2.53 -4.08 -4.44
C LEU A 74 -3.90 -4.51 -4.97
N CYS A 75 -3.99 -4.67 -6.26
CA CYS A 75 -5.22 -5.07 -6.92
C CYS A 75 -4.94 -6.11 -8.00
N VAL A 76 -5.77 -7.12 -8.09
CA VAL A 76 -5.88 -8.00 -9.26
C VAL A 76 -7.11 -7.56 -10.04
N THR A 77 -6.96 -7.39 -11.36
CA THR A 77 -8.06 -7.05 -12.25
C THR A 77 -9.30 -7.88 -11.91
N PRO A 78 -10.47 -7.27 -11.65
CA PRO A 78 -11.64 -7.96 -11.10
C PRO A 78 -12.05 -9.24 -11.84
N THR A 79 -11.92 -9.24 -13.17
CA THR A 79 -12.24 -10.39 -14.03
C THR A 79 -11.22 -11.54 -13.97
N ARG A 80 -10.06 -11.32 -13.34
CA ARG A 80 -8.95 -12.28 -13.24
C ARG A 80 -8.67 -12.69 -11.78
N ARG A 81 -9.61 -12.42 -10.87
CA ARG A 81 -9.50 -12.83 -9.46
C ARG A 81 -9.67 -14.34 -9.34
N ASN A 82 -9.07 -14.92 -8.30
CA ASN A 82 -9.03 -16.34 -7.97
C ASN A 82 -8.14 -17.22 -8.88
N ASP A 83 -7.37 -16.62 -9.81
CA ASP A 83 -6.41 -17.33 -10.68
C ASP A 83 -4.99 -17.42 -10.07
N GLY A 84 -4.84 -17.16 -8.77
CA GLY A 84 -3.53 -17.15 -8.10
C GLY A 84 -2.66 -15.93 -8.43
N LEU A 85 -3.17 -14.97 -9.19
CA LEU A 85 -2.43 -13.80 -9.67
C LEU A 85 -1.96 -12.89 -8.52
N GLY A 86 -2.68 -12.80 -7.41
CA GLY A 86 -2.26 -12.02 -6.25
C GLY A 86 -0.91 -12.48 -5.69
N SER A 87 -0.70 -13.79 -5.56
CA SER A 87 0.60 -14.34 -5.11
C SER A 87 1.71 -14.10 -6.13
N THR A 88 1.39 -14.19 -7.41
CA THR A 88 2.34 -13.87 -8.48
C THR A 88 2.72 -12.38 -8.45
N LEU A 89 1.74 -11.50 -8.24
CA LEU A 89 1.92 -10.06 -8.15
C LEU A 89 2.86 -9.68 -6.99
N ILE A 90 2.60 -10.20 -5.76
CA ILE A 90 3.47 -9.95 -4.60
C ILE A 90 4.89 -10.44 -4.85
N ARG A 91 5.07 -11.67 -5.32
CA ARG A 91 6.40 -12.22 -5.59
C ARG A 91 7.16 -11.36 -6.61
N LYS A 92 6.49 -10.96 -7.68
CA LYS A 92 7.06 -10.09 -8.71
C LYS A 92 7.34 -8.67 -8.21
N LEU A 93 6.51 -8.14 -7.31
CA LEU A 93 6.74 -6.86 -6.66
C LEU A 93 8.01 -6.91 -5.79
N VAL A 94 8.15 -7.93 -4.95
CA VAL A 94 9.36 -8.14 -4.13
C VAL A 94 10.61 -8.25 -5.00
N GLU A 95 10.51 -8.95 -6.14
CA GLU A 95 11.61 -9.04 -7.11
C GLU A 95 11.93 -7.67 -7.75
N ALA A 96 10.92 -6.90 -8.12
CA ALA A 96 11.07 -5.57 -8.75
C ALA A 96 11.63 -4.52 -7.78
N GLU A 97 11.31 -4.64 -6.49
CA GLU A 97 11.81 -3.78 -5.41
C GLU A 97 13.06 -4.34 -4.72
N ARG A 98 13.74 -5.31 -5.34
CA ARG A 98 14.97 -5.90 -4.79
C ARG A 98 15.98 -4.82 -4.40
N GLY A 99 16.56 -4.94 -3.20
CA GLY A 99 17.45 -3.95 -2.60
C GLY A 99 16.75 -2.91 -1.74
N ASN A 100 15.42 -2.78 -1.84
CA ASN A 100 14.62 -2.03 -0.90
C ASN A 100 14.01 -2.96 0.17
N VAL A 101 13.71 -2.40 1.33
CA VAL A 101 12.77 -2.98 2.27
C VAL A 101 11.37 -2.61 1.78
N LEU A 102 10.65 -3.57 1.22
CA LEU A 102 9.23 -3.39 0.90
C LEU A 102 8.45 -3.57 2.20
N PHE A 103 7.58 -2.63 2.52
CA PHE A 103 6.74 -2.73 3.72
C PHE A 103 5.36 -2.15 3.45
N GLY A 104 4.39 -2.46 4.30
CA GLY A 104 3.01 -2.01 4.14
C GLY A 104 2.16 -2.36 5.35
N GLU A 105 0.90 -2.07 5.24
CA GLU A 105 -0.07 -2.10 6.31
C GLU A 105 -1.17 -3.12 6.01
N SER A 106 -1.58 -3.86 7.03
CA SER A 106 -2.74 -4.76 6.99
C SER A 106 -3.60 -4.52 8.22
N GLU A 107 -4.89 -4.28 8.05
CA GLU A 107 -5.82 -4.03 9.15
C GLU A 107 -5.64 -5.08 10.25
N ILE A 108 -5.64 -4.63 11.51
CA ILE A 108 -5.67 -5.51 12.67
C ILE A 108 -7.07 -6.15 12.72
N PRO A 109 -7.19 -7.49 12.64
CA PRO A 109 -8.49 -8.15 12.55
C PRO A 109 -9.48 -7.75 13.65
N ASP A 110 -9.01 -7.66 14.88
CA ASP A 110 -9.84 -7.29 16.05
C ASP A 110 -10.34 -5.83 16.00
N CYS A 111 -9.74 -5.00 15.15
CA CYS A 111 -10.11 -3.59 14.97
C CYS A 111 -10.83 -3.33 13.64
N ALA A 112 -10.86 -4.31 12.73
CA ALA A 112 -11.39 -4.15 11.40
C ALA A 112 -12.93 -4.25 11.36
N PRO A 113 -13.60 -3.50 10.47
CA PRO A 113 -15.06 -3.62 10.27
C PRO A 113 -15.48 -5.03 9.78
N ASP A 114 -14.61 -5.72 9.05
CA ASP A 114 -14.77 -7.14 8.66
C ASP A 114 -13.53 -7.94 9.12
N PRO A 115 -13.55 -8.46 10.37
CA PRO A 115 -12.44 -9.23 10.92
C PRO A 115 -12.05 -10.44 10.07
N ALA A 116 -13.02 -11.13 9.48
CA ALA A 116 -12.76 -12.32 8.67
C ALA A 116 -12.04 -11.97 7.36
N MET A 117 -12.34 -10.82 6.75
CA MET A 117 -11.63 -10.33 5.58
C MET A 117 -10.21 -9.87 5.94
N ALA A 118 -10.04 -9.15 7.05
CA ALA A 118 -8.74 -8.70 7.54
C ALA A 118 -7.83 -9.89 7.83
N GLU A 119 -8.34 -10.94 8.52
CA GLU A 119 -7.60 -12.18 8.78
C GLU A 119 -7.18 -12.88 7.48
N ARG A 120 -8.07 -12.99 6.49
CA ARG A 120 -7.74 -13.58 5.17
C ARG A 120 -6.65 -12.80 4.46
N ARG A 121 -6.68 -11.45 4.53
CA ARG A 121 -5.68 -10.56 3.94
C ARG A 121 -4.32 -10.74 4.63
N LEU A 122 -4.31 -10.73 5.96
CA LEU A 122 -3.10 -10.95 6.75
C LEU A 122 -2.48 -12.33 6.46
N ALA A 123 -3.30 -13.38 6.45
CA ALA A 123 -2.87 -14.73 6.09
C ALA A 123 -2.35 -14.82 4.64
N PHE A 124 -2.94 -14.07 3.70
CA PHE A 124 -2.45 -13.98 2.33
C PHE A 124 -1.04 -13.37 2.28
N TYR A 125 -0.78 -12.26 2.96
CA TYR A 125 0.55 -11.63 2.98
C TYR A 125 1.58 -12.55 3.64
N ARG A 126 1.25 -13.16 4.78
CA ARG A 126 2.14 -14.12 5.47
C ARG A 126 2.52 -15.31 4.58
N ARG A 127 1.56 -15.90 3.85
CA ARG A 127 1.84 -17.00 2.90
C ARG A 127 2.73 -16.57 1.74
N ASN A 128 2.76 -15.29 1.42
CA ASN A 128 3.60 -14.72 0.38
C ASN A 128 4.89 -14.08 0.94
N GLY A 129 5.34 -14.52 2.12
CA GLY A 129 6.65 -14.21 2.67
C GLY A 129 6.72 -12.91 3.48
N ALA A 130 5.59 -12.28 3.78
CA ALA A 130 5.58 -11.13 4.69
C ALA A 130 6.02 -11.53 6.10
N GLN A 131 6.92 -10.75 6.68
CA GLN A 131 7.24 -10.74 8.09
C GLN A 131 6.41 -9.65 8.77
N GLN A 132 6.04 -9.85 10.02
CA GLN A 132 5.36 -8.83 10.81
C GLN A 132 6.41 -8.09 11.67
N ALA A 133 6.39 -6.77 11.64
CA ALA A 133 7.20 -5.94 12.52
C ALA A 133 6.68 -5.98 13.95
N GLY A 134 7.52 -5.63 14.91
CA GLY A 134 7.17 -5.58 16.33
C GLY A 134 6.42 -4.30 16.74
N TYR A 135 5.82 -3.58 15.79
CA TYR A 135 5.01 -2.38 16.04
C TYR A 135 3.82 -2.31 15.09
N ASP A 136 2.78 -1.66 15.58
CA ASP A 136 1.58 -1.36 14.83
C ASP A 136 1.50 0.14 14.50
N THR A 137 0.59 0.51 13.60
CA THR A 137 0.33 1.90 13.22
C THR A 137 -1.15 2.20 13.30
N CYS A 138 -1.50 3.49 13.43
CA CYS A 138 -2.86 3.95 13.23
C CYS A 138 -2.84 5.08 12.21
N VAL A 139 -3.50 4.85 11.08
CA VAL A 139 -3.51 5.74 9.92
C VAL A 139 -4.96 6.11 9.61
N PHE A 140 -5.28 7.41 9.69
CA PHE A 140 -6.63 7.95 9.52
C PHE A 140 -7.71 7.21 10.34
N GLY A 141 -7.37 6.82 11.56
CA GLY A 141 -8.29 6.15 12.47
C GLY A 141 -8.44 4.64 12.23
N VAL A 142 -7.61 4.05 11.38
CA VAL A 142 -7.57 2.60 11.17
C VAL A 142 -6.29 2.02 11.74
N PRO A 143 -6.36 1.07 12.69
CA PRO A 143 -5.21 0.34 13.21
C PRO A 143 -4.71 -0.72 12.22
N TYR A 144 -3.40 -0.78 12.04
CA TYR A 144 -2.74 -1.72 11.13
C TYR A 144 -1.56 -2.43 11.78
N HIS A 145 -1.38 -3.71 11.47
CA HIS A 145 -0.10 -4.39 11.60
C HIS A 145 0.84 -3.91 10.49
N THR A 146 2.09 -3.65 10.83
CA THR A 146 3.14 -3.39 9.85
C THR A 146 3.73 -4.71 9.37
N LEU A 147 3.69 -4.92 8.05
CA LEU A 147 4.26 -6.07 7.37
C LEU A 147 5.45 -5.64 6.51
N TYR A 148 6.44 -6.52 6.33
CA TYR A 148 7.58 -6.20 5.46
C TYR A 148 8.17 -7.42 4.77
N TRP A 149 8.88 -7.18 3.66
CA TRP A 149 9.70 -8.12 2.90
C TRP A 149 11.09 -7.53 2.77
N ALA A 150 12.13 -8.27 3.14
CA ALA A 150 13.50 -7.81 3.05
C ALA A 150 14.45 -8.98 2.86
N GLU A 151 15.56 -8.75 2.13
CA GLU A 151 16.65 -9.72 1.96
C GLU A 151 17.70 -9.62 3.09
N ARG A 152 17.59 -8.63 3.98
CA ARG A 152 18.45 -8.40 5.12
C ARG A 152 17.67 -8.33 6.43
N PRO A 153 18.29 -8.53 7.59
CA PRO A 153 17.67 -8.19 8.85
C PRO A 153 17.29 -6.70 8.90
N VAL A 154 16.09 -6.41 9.37
CA VAL A 154 15.56 -5.05 9.53
C VAL A 154 15.16 -4.86 10.98
N LYS A 155 15.56 -3.74 11.58
CA LYS A 155 15.16 -3.38 12.93
C LYS A 155 13.86 -2.58 12.89
N ASP A 156 13.01 -2.77 13.87
CA ASP A 156 11.77 -1.99 14.01
C ASP A 156 12.04 -0.48 14.03
N THR A 157 13.12 -0.06 14.66
CA THR A 157 13.53 1.37 14.68
C THR A 157 13.81 1.94 13.30
N GLU A 158 14.36 1.14 12.38
CA GLU A 158 14.56 1.56 10.98
C GLU A 158 13.22 1.67 10.24
N LEU A 159 12.34 0.66 10.42
CA LEU A 159 11.01 0.65 9.81
C LEU A 159 10.15 1.80 10.31
N ILE A 160 10.09 2.03 11.62
CA ILE A 160 9.37 3.16 12.23
C ILE A 160 9.83 4.49 11.65
N ALA A 161 11.15 4.68 11.54
CA ALA A 161 11.70 5.92 10.98
C ALA A 161 11.33 6.12 9.51
N ALA A 162 11.46 5.06 8.69
CA ALA A 162 11.10 5.09 7.28
C ALA A 162 9.60 5.28 7.07
N HIS A 163 8.77 4.56 7.84
CA HIS A 163 7.32 4.63 7.78
C HIS A 163 6.82 6.04 8.11
N ALA A 164 7.26 6.60 9.23
CA ALA A 164 6.93 7.97 9.60
C ALA A 164 7.42 8.99 8.56
N ALA A 165 8.61 8.79 7.98
CA ALA A 165 9.14 9.68 6.95
C ALA A 165 8.33 9.63 5.64
N CYS A 166 7.84 8.45 5.22
CA CYS A 166 6.96 8.32 4.05
C CYS A 166 5.70 9.20 4.22
N TYR A 167 4.99 9.07 5.33
CA TYR A 167 3.78 9.87 5.57
C TYR A 167 4.07 11.36 5.74
N ARG A 168 5.16 11.74 6.43
CA ARG A 168 5.55 13.15 6.56
C ARG A 168 5.91 13.81 5.24
N SER A 169 6.45 13.05 4.31
CA SER A 169 6.77 13.56 2.97
C SER A 169 5.53 13.76 2.09
N SER A 170 4.47 13.00 2.36
CA SER A 170 3.26 12.96 1.54
C SER A 170 2.13 13.83 2.08
N LEU A 171 2.12 14.13 3.39
CA LEU A 171 1.03 14.81 4.07
C LEU A 171 1.45 16.17 4.62
N PRO A 172 0.55 17.17 4.57
CA PRO A 172 0.75 18.42 5.32
C PRO A 172 0.94 18.12 6.80
N LYS A 173 1.87 18.83 7.45
CA LYS A 173 2.20 18.61 8.88
C LYS A 173 0.99 18.53 9.81
N PRO A 174 -0.04 19.44 9.73
CA PRO A 174 -1.21 19.34 10.60
C PRO A 174 -2.04 18.05 10.39
N VAL A 175 -2.06 17.53 9.16
CA VAL A 175 -2.75 16.27 8.83
C VAL A 175 -1.97 15.09 9.41
N TYR A 176 -0.66 15.07 9.20
CA TYR A 176 0.21 14.05 9.79
C TYR A 176 0.05 14.00 11.31
N ASP A 177 0.24 15.14 11.99
CA ASP A 177 0.22 15.22 13.46
C ASP A 177 -1.13 14.78 14.07
N ARG A 178 -2.23 14.94 13.33
CA ARG A 178 -3.58 14.61 13.82
C ARG A 178 -4.01 13.19 13.52
N PHE A 179 -3.59 12.60 12.39
CA PHE A 179 -4.18 11.38 11.87
C PHE A 179 -3.21 10.22 11.69
N ILE A 180 -1.92 10.43 11.90
CA ILE A 180 -0.90 9.40 11.75
C ILE A 180 -0.21 9.16 13.09
N THR A 181 -0.30 7.93 13.57
CA THR A 181 0.39 7.49 14.81
C THR A 181 1.28 6.30 14.48
N ILE A 182 2.59 6.51 14.55
CA ILE A 182 3.63 5.51 14.25
C ILE A 182 4.76 5.66 15.29
N PRO A 183 5.04 4.67 16.16
CA PRO A 183 4.24 3.47 16.39
C PRO A 183 2.90 3.79 17.10
N TRP A 184 1.95 2.87 17.02
CA TRP A 184 0.68 2.96 17.72
C TRP A 184 0.49 1.77 18.68
N GLU A 185 -0.18 2.01 19.79
CA GLU A 185 -0.59 1.01 20.78
C GLU A 185 -2.07 1.20 21.15
N PRO A 186 -2.81 0.12 21.48
CA PRO A 186 -4.24 0.21 21.81
C PRO A 186 -4.56 1.19 22.95
N SER A 187 -3.63 1.40 23.89
CA SER A 187 -3.74 2.36 24.99
C SER A 187 -3.82 3.83 24.55
N MET A 188 -3.35 4.14 23.33
CA MET A 188 -3.38 5.49 22.75
C MET A 188 -4.76 5.86 22.21
N GLY A 189 -5.67 4.89 22.09
CA GLY A 189 -6.97 5.07 21.44
C GLY A 189 -6.84 5.19 19.93
N VAL A 190 -7.99 5.29 19.26
CA VAL A 190 -8.05 5.44 17.81
C VAL A 190 -8.47 6.88 17.48
N PRO A 191 -7.66 7.65 16.74
CA PRO A 191 -8.05 8.98 16.25
C PRO A 191 -9.34 8.93 15.42
N GLU A 192 -9.99 10.08 15.30
CA GLU A 192 -11.17 10.21 14.45
C GLU A 192 -10.89 9.73 13.01
N THR A 193 -11.77 8.89 12.48
CA THR A 193 -11.67 8.42 11.09
C THR A 193 -12.10 9.51 10.13
N ILE A 194 -11.22 9.88 9.23
CA ILE A 194 -11.54 10.77 8.11
C ILE A 194 -11.07 10.14 6.80
N PRO A 195 -11.73 10.48 5.67
CA PRO A 195 -11.20 10.10 4.36
C PRO A 195 -9.78 10.64 4.15
N TRP A 196 -8.90 9.85 3.57
CA TRP A 196 -7.52 10.20 3.23
C TRP A 196 -7.41 11.50 2.44
N PHE A 197 -8.32 11.66 1.49
CA PHE A 197 -8.42 12.85 0.67
C PHE A 197 -9.77 13.49 1.00
N GLY A 198 -9.72 14.70 1.55
CA GLY A 198 -10.93 15.48 1.81
C GLY A 198 -11.82 15.43 0.57
N GLN A 199 -13.10 15.17 0.75
CA GLN A 199 -14.06 15.29 -0.35
C GLN A 199 -13.87 16.67 -0.93
N ASP A 200 -13.53 16.75 -2.22
CA ASP A 200 -13.58 18.02 -2.93
C ASP A 200 -14.95 18.61 -2.64
N LYS A 201 -14.97 19.75 -1.93
CA LYS A 201 -16.20 20.48 -1.72
C LYS A 201 -16.78 20.73 -3.10
N LYS A 202 -17.99 20.20 -3.32
CA LYS A 202 -18.78 20.46 -4.51
C LYS A 202 -18.94 21.95 -4.75
#